data_f29099933febde207f3dd1b18341f35b
#
_entry.id   f29099933febde207f3dd1b18341f35b
#
_cell.length_a   1.000
_cell.length_b   1.000
_cell.length_c   1.000
_cell.angle_alpha   90.00
_cell.angle_beta   90.00
_cell.angle_gamma   90.00
#
_symmetry.space_group_name_H-M   'P 1'
#
loop_
_entity.id
_entity.type
_entity.pdbx_description
1 polymer ?
#
loop_
_entity_poly.entity_id
_entity_poly.type
_entity_poly.pdbx_seq_one_letter_code
_entity_poly.pdbx_strand_id
1 'polypeptide(L)'
;MKREIFNRYVEAIAKNFNIDEDDLFTVDIDYNVAKPRQMLYYLCMKRNMTSTEVAKYMRDNGANTCHSSVLRGRDRMSFIIENDRDYYLLEKRIAKCID
;
A
#
# COMPACT_ATOMS: atom_id res chain seq x y z
N MET A 1 3.08 -16.41 -4.90
CA MET A 1 3.25 -15.39 -5.94
C MET A 1 2.68 -14.04 -5.56
N LYS A 2 1.43 -13.99 -5.14
CA LYS A 2 0.85 -12.71 -4.68
C LYS A 2 1.56 -12.16 -3.44
N ARG A 3 1.95 -13.03 -2.52
CA ARG A 3 2.69 -12.62 -1.33
C ARG A 3 4.06 -12.01 -1.68
N GLU A 4 4.74 -12.56 -2.66
CA GLU A 4 6.02 -12.00 -3.13
C GLU A 4 5.82 -10.61 -3.71
N ILE A 5 4.77 -10.42 -4.50
CA ILE A 5 4.45 -9.10 -5.09
C ILE A 5 4.12 -8.12 -3.96
N PHE A 6 3.34 -8.56 -2.98
CA PHE A 6 3.03 -7.74 -1.81
C PHE A 6 4.32 -7.29 -1.10
N ASN A 7 5.23 -8.21 -0.86
CA ASN A 7 6.49 -7.90 -0.17
C ASN A 7 7.36 -6.93 -0.97
N ARG A 8 7.39 -7.06 -2.28
CA ARG A 8 8.14 -6.14 -3.14
C ARG A 8 7.56 -4.74 -3.11
N TYR A 9 6.23 -4.61 -3.09
CA TYR A 9 5.61 -3.31 -2.94
C TYR A 9 5.90 -2.70 -1.58
N VAL A 10 5.92 -3.51 -0.52
CA VAL A 10 6.29 -3.03 0.82
C VAL A 10 7.69 -2.42 0.78
N GLU A 11 8.66 -3.11 0.20
CA GLU A 11 10.03 -2.60 0.09
C GLU A 11 10.09 -1.31 -0.72
N ALA A 12 9.43 -1.29 -1.88
CA ALA A 12 9.48 -0.14 -2.77
C ALA A 12 8.80 1.09 -2.13
N ILE A 13 7.68 0.87 -1.46
CA ILE A 13 6.95 1.95 -0.80
C ILE A 13 7.77 2.52 0.35
N ALA A 14 8.32 1.65 1.20
CA ALA A 14 9.14 2.09 2.31
C ALA A 14 10.30 2.95 1.83
N LYS A 15 10.96 2.52 0.76
CA LYS A 15 12.08 3.24 0.18
C LYS A 15 11.66 4.59 -0.37
N ASN A 16 10.56 4.63 -1.13
CA ASN A 16 10.12 5.86 -1.79
C ASN A 16 9.48 6.87 -0.84
N PHE A 17 8.93 6.41 0.27
CA PHE A 17 8.37 7.30 1.29
C PHE A 17 9.35 7.57 2.43
N ASN A 18 10.54 6.96 2.37
CA ASN A 18 11.59 7.12 3.38
C ASN A 18 11.11 6.75 4.79
N ILE A 19 10.49 5.59 4.90
CA ILE A 19 10.03 5.01 6.16
C ILE A 19 10.55 3.58 6.27
N ASP A 20 10.49 3.02 7.48
CA ASP A 20 10.81 1.60 7.67
C ASP A 20 9.62 0.74 7.22
N GLU A 21 9.92 -0.48 6.73
CA GLU A 21 8.86 -1.40 6.33
C GLU A 21 7.91 -1.69 7.48
N ASP A 22 8.42 -1.83 8.70
CA ASP A 22 7.61 -2.10 9.86
C ASP A 22 6.58 -1.01 10.14
N ASP A 23 6.86 0.22 9.75
CA ASP A 23 5.93 1.35 9.93
C ASP A 23 4.62 1.12 9.18
N LEU A 24 4.65 0.35 8.10
CA LEU A 24 3.45 0.02 7.34
C LEU A 24 2.50 -0.90 8.11
N PHE A 25 3.00 -1.58 9.13
CA PHE A 25 2.24 -2.60 9.86
C PHE A 25 2.00 -2.23 11.32
N THR A 26 2.37 -1.03 11.74
CA THR A 26 2.17 -0.62 13.14
C THR A 26 0.69 -0.50 13.46
N VAL A 27 0.36 -0.81 14.73
CA VAL A 27 -1.02 -0.77 15.21
C VAL A 27 -1.52 0.68 15.27
N ASP A 28 -0.66 1.59 15.71
CA ASP A 28 -1.00 3.01 15.78
C ASP A 28 -0.73 3.66 14.42
N ILE A 29 -1.79 4.07 13.76
CA ILE A 29 -1.67 4.74 12.46
C ILE A 29 -1.25 6.17 12.71
N ASP A 30 0.05 6.42 12.54
CA ASP A 30 0.57 7.78 12.50
C ASP A 30 0.15 8.41 11.16
N TYR A 31 -0.02 9.70 11.17
CA TYR A 31 -0.35 10.48 10.00
C TYR A 31 0.63 10.22 8.84
N ASN A 32 1.89 9.95 9.18
CA ASN A 32 2.95 9.75 8.20
C ASN A 32 2.89 8.42 7.46
N VAL A 33 2.13 7.44 7.98
CA VAL A 33 2.05 6.12 7.35
C VAL A 33 0.71 5.86 6.68
N ALA A 34 -0.24 6.79 6.80
CA ALA A 34 -1.55 6.61 6.19
C ALA A 34 -1.46 6.54 4.66
N LYS A 35 -0.77 7.49 4.03
CA LYS A 35 -0.64 7.52 2.58
C LYS A 35 0.23 6.39 2.02
N PRO A 36 1.37 6.05 2.62
CA PRO A 36 2.12 4.87 2.18
C PRO A 36 1.27 3.60 2.24
N ARG A 37 0.50 3.42 3.31
CA ARG A 37 -0.37 2.25 3.46
C ARG A 37 -1.46 2.23 2.38
N GLN A 38 -2.07 3.38 2.09
CA GLN A 38 -3.07 3.50 1.04
C GLN A 38 -2.48 3.20 -0.34
N MET A 39 -1.24 3.63 -0.59
CA MET A 39 -0.53 3.33 -1.84
C MET A 39 -0.32 1.82 -1.98
N LEU A 40 0.06 1.14 -0.89
CA LEU A 40 0.23 -0.30 -0.89
C LEU A 40 -1.07 -1.01 -1.27
N TYR A 41 -2.19 -0.60 -0.68
CA TYR A 41 -3.49 -1.18 -0.98
C TYR A 41 -3.87 -0.98 -2.45
N TYR A 42 -3.67 0.24 -2.94
CA TYR A 42 -3.99 0.59 -4.32
C TYR A 42 -3.20 -0.28 -5.31
N LEU A 43 -1.89 -0.37 -5.11
CA LEU A 43 -1.02 -1.11 -6.03
C LEU A 43 -1.29 -2.61 -5.99
N CYS A 44 -1.51 -3.16 -4.80
CA CYS A 44 -1.81 -4.59 -4.68
C CYS A 44 -3.13 -4.95 -5.37
N MET A 45 -4.16 -4.14 -5.18
CA MET A 45 -5.45 -4.40 -5.80
C MET A 45 -5.40 -4.17 -7.31
N LYS A 46 -4.56 -3.26 -7.77
CA LYS A 46 -4.32 -3.05 -9.20
C LYS A 46 -3.69 -4.29 -9.84
N ARG A 47 -2.96 -5.09 -9.06
CA ARG A 47 -2.38 -6.35 -9.52
C ARG A 47 -3.31 -7.54 -9.24
N ASN A 48 -4.60 -7.30 -9.16
CA ASN A 48 -5.64 -8.31 -9.03
C ASN A 48 -5.67 -9.03 -7.67
N MET A 49 -5.11 -8.44 -6.64
CA MET A 49 -5.33 -8.96 -5.29
C MET A 49 -6.69 -8.47 -4.79
N THR A 50 -7.40 -9.35 -4.08
CA THR A 50 -8.66 -8.95 -3.45
C THR A 50 -8.36 -8.19 -2.16
N SER A 51 -9.34 -7.40 -1.70
CA SER A 51 -9.20 -6.69 -0.43
C SER A 51 -8.99 -7.66 0.74
N THR A 52 -9.60 -8.83 0.67
CA THR A 52 -9.45 -9.88 1.70
C THR A 52 -8.02 -10.42 1.72
N GLU A 53 -7.43 -10.64 0.55
CA GLU A 53 -6.04 -11.11 0.46
C GLU A 53 -5.07 -10.07 1.01
N VAL A 54 -5.26 -8.80 0.63
CA VAL A 54 -4.39 -7.73 1.11
C VAL A 54 -4.51 -7.59 2.63
N ALA A 55 -5.73 -7.62 3.16
CA ALA A 55 -5.95 -7.55 4.61
C ALA A 55 -5.26 -8.71 5.33
N LYS A 56 -5.33 -9.91 4.76
CA LYS A 56 -4.66 -11.07 5.34
C LYS A 56 -3.15 -10.88 5.40
N TYR A 57 -2.54 -10.43 4.31
CA TYR A 57 -1.09 -10.20 4.29
C TYR A 57 -0.68 -9.10 5.28
N MET A 58 -1.49 -8.07 5.41
CA MET A 58 -1.26 -7.02 6.42
C MET A 58 -1.29 -7.59 7.83
N ARG A 59 -2.32 -8.38 8.15
CA ARG A 59 -2.45 -8.99 9.48
C ARG A 59 -1.32 -9.98 9.78
N ASP A 60 -0.88 -10.71 8.76
CA ASP A 60 0.26 -11.64 8.91
C ASP A 60 1.53 -10.91 9.30
N ASN A 61 1.63 -9.63 9.01
CA ASN A 61 2.76 -8.77 9.37
C ASN A 61 2.49 -7.94 10.63
N GLY A 62 1.39 -8.19 11.32
CA GLY A 62 1.09 -7.55 12.60
C GLY A 62 0.14 -6.35 12.54
N ALA A 63 -0.31 -5.99 11.36
CA ALA A 63 -1.25 -4.86 11.24
C ALA A 63 -2.66 -5.26 11.69
N ASN A 64 -3.36 -4.31 12.29
CA ASN A 64 -4.75 -4.51 12.68
C ASN A 64 -5.64 -3.85 11.64
N THR A 65 -6.02 -4.59 10.61
CA THR A 65 -6.83 -4.05 9.52
C THR A 65 -7.81 -5.11 9.01
N CYS A 66 -8.80 -4.67 8.25
CA CYS A 66 -9.81 -5.54 7.65
C CYS A 66 -10.01 -5.15 6.18
N HIS A 67 -10.74 -5.99 5.44
CA HIS A 67 -10.96 -5.76 4.01
C HIS A 67 -11.65 -4.42 3.72
N SER A 68 -12.54 -3.98 4.60
CA SER A 68 -13.23 -2.69 4.42
C SER A 68 -12.25 -1.52 4.50
N SER A 69 -11.30 -1.59 5.42
CA SER A 69 -10.25 -0.56 5.55
C SER A 69 -9.35 -0.54 4.32
N VAL A 70 -9.04 -1.72 3.78
CA VAL A 70 -8.26 -1.82 2.55
C VAL A 70 -8.98 -1.15 1.40
N LEU A 71 -10.28 -1.42 1.24
CA LEU A 71 -11.09 -0.82 0.18
C LEU A 71 -11.14 0.71 0.30
N ARG A 72 -11.36 1.23 1.52
CA ARG A 72 -11.38 2.67 1.74
C ARG A 72 -10.02 3.30 1.42
N GLY A 73 -8.94 2.65 1.84
CA GLY A 73 -7.59 3.15 1.55
C GLY A 73 -7.29 3.15 0.06
N ARG A 74 -7.67 2.09 -0.65
CA ARG A 74 -7.52 2.01 -2.09
C ARG A 74 -8.27 3.14 -2.78
N ASP A 75 -9.52 3.39 -2.36
CA ASP A 75 -10.35 4.42 -2.98
C ASP A 75 -9.78 5.82 -2.73
N ARG A 76 -9.29 6.07 -1.53
CA ARG A 76 -8.64 7.35 -1.22
C ARG A 76 -7.41 7.58 -2.08
N MET A 77 -6.56 6.57 -2.21
CA MET A 77 -5.35 6.71 -3.02
C MET A 77 -5.69 6.87 -4.49
N SER A 78 -6.72 6.17 -4.98
CA SER A 78 -7.19 6.35 -6.35
C SER A 78 -7.56 7.81 -6.62
N PHE A 79 -8.29 8.42 -5.69
CA PHE A 79 -8.66 9.84 -5.79
C PHE A 79 -7.43 10.74 -5.76
N ILE A 80 -6.49 10.47 -4.87
CA ILE A 80 -5.26 11.26 -4.76
C ILE A 80 -4.46 11.20 -6.06
N ILE A 81 -4.30 10.02 -6.63
CA ILE A 81 -3.55 9.83 -7.87
C ILE A 81 -4.20 10.58 -9.03
N GLU A 82 -5.52 10.60 -9.08
CA GLU A 82 -6.26 11.32 -10.12
C GLU A 82 -6.14 12.83 -10.01
N ASN A 83 -5.91 13.35 -8.81
CA ASN A 83 -5.95 14.79 -8.54
C ASN A 83 -4.61 15.40 -8.13
N ASP A 84 -3.58 14.59 -7.98
CA ASP A 84 -2.25 15.07 -7.53
C ASP A 84 -1.18 14.46 -8.44
N ARG A 85 -0.55 15.33 -9.24
CA ARG A 85 0.45 14.90 -10.22
C ARG A 85 1.64 14.20 -9.54
N ASP A 86 2.06 14.69 -8.38
CA ASP A 86 3.21 14.10 -7.69
C ASP A 86 2.93 12.66 -7.27
N TYR A 87 1.72 12.38 -6.81
CA TYR A 87 1.31 11.02 -6.45
C TYR A 87 1.11 10.15 -7.68
N TYR A 88 0.63 10.72 -8.77
CA TYR A 88 0.53 10.01 -10.04
C TYR A 88 1.91 9.51 -10.47
N LEU A 89 2.91 10.40 -10.45
CA LEU A 89 4.27 10.05 -10.86
C LEU A 89 4.92 9.08 -9.88
N LEU A 90 4.65 9.24 -8.59
CA LEU A 90 5.16 8.34 -7.55
C LEU A 90 4.63 6.93 -7.74
N GLU A 91 3.33 6.80 -8.02
CA GLU A 91 2.71 5.50 -8.30
C GLU A 91 3.39 4.81 -9.48
N LYS A 92 3.63 5.53 -10.56
CA LYS A 92 4.30 4.97 -11.74
C LYS A 92 5.72 4.51 -11.42
N ARG A 93 6.43 5.28 -10.61
CA ARG A 93 7.80 4.94 -10.20
C ARG A 93 7.82 3.66 -9.38
N ILE A 94 6.92 3.55 -8.42
CA ILE A 94 6.86 2.36 -7.56
C ILE A 94 6.43 1.14 -8.37
N ALA A 95 5.45 1.29 -9.24
CA ALA A 95 4.97 0.19 -10.08
C ALA A 95 6.09 -0.38 -10.95
N LYS A 96 6.96 0.48 -11.46
CA LYS A 96 8.11 0.05 -12.29
C LYS A 96 9.11 -0.81 -11.53
N CYS A 97 9.21 -0.65 -10.22
CA CYS A 97 10.15 -1.43 -9.42
C CYS A 97 9.78 -2.92 -9.38
N ILE A 98 8.54 -3.25 -9.71
CA ILE A 98 8.00 -4.61 -9.60
C ILE A 98 7.91 -5.29 -10.97
N ASP A 99 7.81 -4.52 -12.02
CA ASP A 99 7.63 -5.05 -13.38
C ASP A 99 8.93 -5.60 -13.99
#